data_7649cba9987e1dae00e20cc02d8a0d72
#
_entry.id   7649cba9987e1dae00e20cc02d8a0d72
#
_cell.length_a   1.000
_cell.length_b   1.000
_cell.length_c   1.000
_cell.angle_alpha   90.00
_cell.angle_beta   90.00
_cell.angle_gamma   90.00
#
_symmetry.space_group_name_H-M   'P 1'
#
loop_
_entity.id
_entity.type
_entity.pdbx_description
1 polymer ?
#
loop_
_entity_poly.entity_id
_entity_poly.type
_entity_poly.pdbx_seq_one_letter_code
_entity_poly.pdbx_strand_id
1 'polypeptide(L)' 'MIFNYGETLRIRRDLYTILGKIRYIDTHGKIGYEYKLVRHKNNAEFWLSW' A
#
# COMPACT_ATOMS: atom_id res chain seq x y z
N MET A 1 11.06 2.18 -0.08
CA MET A 1 10.55 1.06 0.74
C MET A 1 9.57 0.22 -0.07
N ILE A 2 9.67 -1.09 0.02
CA ILE A 2 8.81 -2.00 -0.74
C ILE A 2 8.05 -2.89 0.25
N PHE A 3 6.72 -2.91 0.10
CA PHE A 3 5.86 -3.75 0.91
C PHE A 3 5.40 -4.97 0.11
N ASN A 4 5.19 -6.08 0.79
CA ASN A 4 4.76 -7.32 0.17
C ASN A 4 3.30 -7.61 0.48
N TYR A 5 2.65 -8.34 -0.43
CA TYR A 5 1.28 -8.78 -0.26
C TYR A 5 1.13 -9.58 1.04
N GLY A 6 0.08 -9.27 1.78
CA GLY A 6 -0.19 -9.94 3.07
C GLY A 6 0.57 -9.36 4.25
N GLU A 7 1.51 -8.45 4.01
CA GLU A 7 2.28 -7.83 5.07
C GLU A 7 1.40 -6.89 5.89
N THR A 8 1.63 -6.84 7.19
CA THR A 8 0.92 -5.95 8.10
C THR A 8 1.79 -4.74 8.41
N LEU A 9 1.20 -3.56 8.27
CA LEU A 9 1.86 -2.29 8.58
C LEU A 9 1.16 -1.61 9.72
N ARG A 10 1.94 -0.90 10.55
CA ARG A 10 1.38 0.02 11.54
C ARG A 10 1.64 1.45 11.06
N ILE A 11 0.56 2.20 10.87
CA ILE A 11 0.64 3.61 10.54
C ILE A 11 -0.07 4.36 11.66
N ARG A 12 0.69 5.16 12.40
CA ARG A 12 0.22 5.80 13.63
C ARG A 12 -0.23 4.73 14.63
N ARG A 13 -1.52 4.64 14.94
CA ARG A 13 -2.06 3.69 15.89
C ARG A 13 -2.90 2.59 15.24
N ASP A 14 -2.97 2.60 13.91
CA ASP A 14 -3.80 1.66 13.17
C ASP A 14 -2.95 0.62 12.47
N LEU A 15 -3.50 -0.58 12.34
CA LEU A 15 -2.90 -1.66 11.61
C LEU A 15 -3.57 -1.81 10.25
N TYR A 16 -2.76 -2.10 9.25
CA TYR A 16 -3.21 -2.27 7.86
C TYR A 16 -2.59 -3.52 7.28
N THR A 17 -3.32 -4.19 6.40
CA THR A 17 -2.80 -5.33 5.65
C THR A 17 -2.68 -4.94 4.17
N ILE A 18 -1.58 -5.31 3.54
CA ILE A 18 -1.36 -5.09 2.12
C ILE A 18 -2.18 -6.08 1.33
N LEU A 19 -3.17 -5.60 0.57
CA LEU A 19 -4.03 -6.42 -0.28
C LEU A 19 -3.53 -6.53 -1.70
N GLY A 20 -2.78 -5.54 -2.17
CA GLY A 20 -2.32 -5.53 -3.53
C GLY A 20 -1.20 -4.53 -3.74
N LYS A 21 -0.51 -4.69 -4.84
CA LYS A 21 0.63 -3.85 -5.20
C LYS A 21 0.61 -3.63 -6.71
N ILE A 22 0.71 -2.38 -7.12
CA ILE A 22 0.79 -2.00 -8.53
C ILE A 22 2.11 -1.26 -8.74
N ARG A 23 2.86 -1.71 -9.75
CA ARG A 23 4.05 -1.02 -10.21
C ARG A 23 3.70 -0.28 -11.50
N TYR A 24 4.12 0.97 -11.59
CA TYR A 24 3.91 1.74 -12.80
C TYR A 24 5.16 2.54 -13.16
N ILE A 25 5.25 2.91 -14.44
CA ILE A 25 6.32 3.76 -14.95
C ILE A 25 5.65 4.99 -15.56
N ASP A 26 6.06 6.18 -15.11
CA ASP A 26 5.50 7.42 -15.64
C ASP A 26 6.15 7.81 -16.97
N THR A 27 5.69 8.93 -17.56
CA THR A 27 6.19 9.42 -18.83
C THR A 27 7.66 9.85 -18.78
N HIS A 28 8.21 10.05 -17.61
CA HIS A 28 9.61 10.43 -17.40
C HIS A 28 10.50 9.24 -17.06
N GLY A 29 9.95 8.03 -17.11
CA GLY A 29 10.70 6.82 -16.81
C GLY A 29 10.88 6.54 -15.33
N LYS A 30 10.21 7.29 -14.46
CA LYS A 30 10.25 7.03 -13.01
C LYS A 30 9.35 5.86 -12.67
N ILE A 31 9.83 5.01 -11.76
CA ILE A 31 9.07 3.87 -11.26
C ILE A 31 8.38 4.28 -9.97
N GLY A 32 7.08 4.05 -9.92
CA GLY A 32 6.31 4.26 -8.72
C GLY A 32 5.58 2.99 -8.30
N TYR A 33 5.12 2.96 -7.07
CA TYR A 33 4.36 1.86 -6.53
C TYR A 33 3.10 2.39 -5.86
N GLU A 34 2.01 1.65 -6.03
CA GLU A 34 0.78 1.88 -5.29
C GLU A 34 0.40 0.60 -4.56
N TYR A 35 -0.01 0.76 -3.32
CA TYR A 35 -0.40 -0.36 -2.47
C TYR A 35 -1.84 -0.19 -2.05
N LYS A 36 -2.62 -1.26 -2.15
CA LYS A 36 -3.97 -1.28 -1.63
C LYS A 36 -3.92 -1.87 -0.22
N LEU A 37 -4.45 -1.13 0.72
CA LEU A 37 -4.42 -1.47 2.14
C LEU A 37 -5.83 -1.64 2.67
N VAL A 38 -5.99 -2.51 3.66
CA VAL A 38 -7.21 -2.58 4.46
C VAL A 38 -6.86 -2.27 5.91
N ARG A 39 -7.61 -1.34 6.50
CA ARG A 39 -7.47 -1.02 7.92
C ARG A 39 -8.19 -2.08 8.75
N HIS A 40 -7.49 -2.66 9.72
CA HIS A 40 -8.07 -3.72 10.56
C HIS A 40 -9.27 -3.24 11.39
N LYS A 41 -9.22 -2.00 11.83
CA LYS A 41 -10.23 -1.44 12.73
C LYS A 41 -11.64 -1.45 12.15
N ASN A 42 -11.77 -1.11 10.86
CA ASN A 42 -13.08 -0.92 10.24
C ASN A 42 -13.19 -1.53 8.84
N ASN A 43 -12.20 -2.30 8.42
CA ASN A 43 -12.12 -2.90 7.08
C ASN A 43 -12.18 -1.89 5.94
N ALA A 44 -11.86 -0.62 6.20
CA ALA A 44 -11.80 0.40 5.16
C ALA A 44 -10.59 0.18 4.27
N GLU A 45 -10.77 0.37 2.96
CA GLU A 45 -9.69 0.20 1.99
C GLU A 45 -9.11 1.54 1.61
N PHE A 46 -7.79 1.58 1.46
CA PHE A 46 -7.05 2.79 1.11
C PHE A 46 -5.99 2.48 0.08
N TRP A 47 -5.60 3.50 -0.68
CA TRP A 47 -4.45 3.42 -1.58
C TRP A 47 -3.32 4.23 -1.00
N LEU A 48 -2.13 3.63 -0.99
CA LEU A 48 -0.90 4.29 -0.56
C LEU A 48 0.03 4.39 -1.75
N SER A 49 0.41 5.60 -2.12
CA SER A 49 1.41 5.85 -3.16
C SER A 49 2.79 5.99 -2.52
N TRP A 50 3.74 5.40 -3.18
CA TRP A 50 5.10 5.45 -2.65
C TRP A 50 6.12 5.85 -3.72
#